data_71f1e8838422a174e250c3df2dbb02c0
#
_entry.id   71f1e8838422a174e250c3df2dbb02c0
#
_cell.length_a   1.000
_cell.length_b   1.000
_cell.length_c   1.000
_cell.angle_alpha   90.00
_cell.angle_beta   90.00
_cell.angle_gamma   90.00
#
_symmetry.space_group_name_H-M   'P 1'
#
loop_
_entity.id
_entity.type
_entity.pdbx_description
1 polymer ?
#
loop_
_entity_poly.entity_id
_entity_poly.type
_entity_poly.pdbx_seq_one_letter_code
_entity_poly.pdbx_strand_id
1 'polypeptide(L)'
;MELNTSNKNNRKSAVISGSHFSDLSGFYEEVSDVFMNDEDWKVGTLDGFDDILYGFEGEIIWKEAEKSKEDLGFEATKVFYQNKIRQGKPFNKELIQQKLEELVDGIGQTLFEILIEIIKSHSNIKLILE
;
A
#
# COMPACT_ATOMS: atom_id res chain seq x y z
N MET A 1 -26.08 -25.50 7.76
CA MET A 1 -25.89 -24.66 7.66
C MET A 1 -24.93 -23.88 8.16
N GLU A 2 -24.88 -23.52 9.03
CA GLU A 2 -24.03 -22.66 9.60
C GLU A 2 -22.66 -23.12 9.62
N LEU A 3 -22.43 -24.38 9.61
CA LEU A 3 -21.10 -24.90 9.62
C LEU A 3 -20.32 -24.50 8.44
N ASN A 4 -20.99 -24.39 7.34
CA ASN A 4 -20.30 -23.94 6.17
C ASN A 4 -19.80 -22.57 6.31
N THR A 5 -20.50 -21.77 7.07
CA THR A 5 -20.09 -20.41 7.21
C THR A 5 -18.87 -20.29 8.04
N SER A 6 -18.55 -21.24 8.88
CA SER A 6 -17.38 -21.09 9.70
C SER A 6 -16.13 -21.04 8.85
N ASN A 7 -16.07 -21.78 7.75
CA ASN A 7 -14.93 -21.68 6.86
C ASN A 7 -14.89 -20.35 6.18
N LYS A 8 -16.04 -19.83 5.81
CA LYS A 8 -16.09 -18.54 5.19
C LYS A 8 -15.74 -17.46 6.17
N ASN A 9 -16.01 -17.68 7.44
CA ASN A 9 -15.76 -16.68 8.44
C ASN A 9 -14.28 -16.43 8.68
N ASN A 10 -13.41 -17.32 8.21
CA ASN A 10 -11.99 -17.09 8.32
C ASN A 10 -11.50 -16.11 7.27
N ARG A 11 -12.32 -15.88 6.25
CA ARG A 11 -11.97 -14.93 5.22
C ARG A 11 -12.69 -13.63 5.49
N LYS A 12 -11.99 -12.54 5.27
CA LYS A 12 -12.49 -11.21 5.58
C LYS A 12 -12.59 -10.38 4.32
N SER A 13 -13.25 -9.24 4.45
CA SER A 13 -13.32 -8.27 3.38
C SER A 13 -12.92 -6.93 3.98
N ALA A 14 -11.93 -6.29 3.41
CA ALA A 14 -11.47 -5.00 3.88
C ALA A 14 -11.59 -3.99 2.74
N VAL A 15 -12.03 -2.79 3.05
CA VAL A 15 -12.21 -1.75 2.04
C VAL A 15 -11.20 -0.64 2.28
N ILE A 16 -10.39 -0.36 1.26
CA ILE A 16 -9.50 0.80 1.26
C ILE A 16 -10.23 1.86 0.43
N SER A 17 -10.55 2.98 1.04
CA SER A 17 -11.32 4.03 0.37
C SER A 17 -10.39 5.10 -0.16
N GLY A 18 -10.18 5.11 -1.46
CA GLY A 18 -9.30 6.08 -2.09
C GLY A 18 -9.76 7.51 -1.92
N SER A 19 -11.05 7.71 -1.61
CA SER A 19 -11.56 9.06 -1.37
C SER A 19 -11.13 9.61 -0.01
N HIS A 20 -10.58 8.78 0.87
CA HIS A 20 -10.19 9.20 2.22
C HIS A 20 -8.79 9.80 2.26
N PHE A 21 -8.01 9.69 1.20
CA PHE A 21 -6.63 10.17 1.23
C PHE A 21 -6.22 10.68 -0.16
N SER A 22 -5.13 11.43 -0.19
CA SER A 22 -4.59 11.98 -1.44
C SER A 22 -3.07 11.85 -1.51
N ASP A 23 -2.45 11.24 -0.51
CA ASP A 23 -1.00 11.06 -0.51
C ASP A 23 -0.66 9.80 0.28
N LEU A 24 0.63 9.47 0.31
CA LEU A 24 1.08 8.25 0.95
C LEU A 24 0.84 8.27 2.45
N SER A 25 1.03 9.42 3.10
CA SER A 25 0.78 9.54 4.53
C SER A 25 -0.69 9.25 4.83
N GLY A 26 -1.60 9.78 4.01
CA GLY A 26 -3.02 9.49 4.16
C GLY A 26 -3.36 8.05 3.91
N PHE A 27 -2.68 7.42 2.94
CA PHE A 27 -2.86 6.00 2.69
C PHE A 27 -2.49 5.18 3.93
N TYR A 28 -1.37 5.53 4.57
CA TYR A 28 -0.96 4.82 5.78
C TYR A 28 -1.99 4.98 6.89
N GLU A 29 -2.59 6.16 7.02
CA GLU A 29 -3.63 6.37 8.01
C GLU A 29 -4.86 5.52 7.69
N GLU A 30 -5.24 5.48 6.43
CA GLU A 30 -6.39 4.70 6.00
C GLU A 30 -6.20 3.21 6.31
N VAL A 31 -5.06 2.63 5.93
CA VAL A 31 -4.85 1.21 6.18
C VAL A 31 -4.65 0.92 7.66
N SER A 32 -4.13 1.88 8.44
CA SER A 32 -4.05 1.71 9.87
C SER A 32 -5.45 1.61 10.46
N ASP A 33 -6.37 2.46 10.02
CA ASP A 33 -7.75 2.40 10.49
C ASP A 33 -8.44 1.10 10.07
N VAL A 34 -8.20 0.65 8.86
CA VAL A 34 -8.86 -0.55 8.35
C VAL A 34 -8.33 -1.83 8.99
N PHE A 35 -7.01 -1.92 9.16
CA PHE A 35 -6.38 -3.17 9.61
C PHE A 35 -5.92 -3.16 11.05
N MET A 36 -5.65 -1.98 11.62
CA MET A 36 -5.05 -1.86 12.95
C MET A 36 -5.91 -1.02 13.90
N ASN A 37 -7.21 -1.01 13.66
CA ASN A 37 -8.12 -0.11 14.35
C ASN A 37 -8.02 -0.18 15.88
N ASP A 38 -7.81 -1.37 16.42
CA ASP A 38 -7.78 -1.58 17.86
C ASP A 38 -6.35 -1.60 18.41
N GLU A 39 -5.36 -1.27 17.59
CA GLU A 39 -3.97 -1.35 18.00
C GLU A 39 -3.39 0.04 18.20
N ASP A 40 -2.40 0.13 19.09
CA ASP A 40 -1.69 1.39 19.26
C ASP A 40 -0.71 1.64 18.14
N TRP A 41 -0.23 0.58 17.52
CA TRP A 41 0.75 0.68 16.44
C TRP A 41 0.08 1.07 15.14
N LYS A 42 0.74 1.91 14.36
CA LYS A 42 0.22 2.36 13.09
C LYS A 42 1.22 2.13 11.98
N VAL A 43 0.68 1.90 10.77
CA VAL A 43 1.52 1.73 9.59
C VAL A 43 2.12 3.09 9.23
N GLY A 44 3.42 3.09 8.96
CA GLY A 44 4.10 4.31 8.55
C GLY A 44 5.18 4.07 7.51
N THR A 45 5.31 2.84 6.99
CA THR A 45 6.30 2.50 5.98
C THR A 45 5.72 1.44 5.05
N LEU A 46 6.37 1.28 3.89
CA LEU A 46 5.97 0.21 2.96
C LEU A 46 6.17 -1.15 3.60
N ASP A 47 7.28 -1.33 4.34
CA ASP A 47 7.52 -2.60 5.03
C ASP A 47 6.45 -2.86 6.09
N GLY A 48 6.04 -1.81 6.80
CA GLY A 48 4.97 -1.95 7.79
C GLY A 48 3.66 -2.36 7.16
N PHE A 49 3.35 -1.82 5.98
CA PHE A 49 2.16 -2.19 5.26
C PHE A 49 2.23 -3.67 4.86
N ASP A 50 3.36 -4.09 4.33
CA ASP A 50 3.54 -5.49 3.95
C ASP A 50 3.36 -6.39 5.16
N ASP A 51 3.91 -6.00 6.30
CA ASP A 51 3.85 -6.80 7.52
C ASP A 51 2.42 -7.04 8.01
N ILE A 52 1.56 -6.02 7.96
CA ILE A 52 0.19 -6.20 8.46
C ILE A 52 -0.62 -7.13 7.57
N LEU A 53 -0.23 -7.26 6.31
CA LEU A 53 -0.97 -8.12 5.38
C LEU A 53 -0.73 -9.60 5.65
N TYR A 54 0.35 -9.97 6.34
CA TYR A 54 0.59 -11.36 6.70
C TYR A 54 -0.49 -11.90 7.65
N GLY A 55 -1.12 -11.01 8.42
CA GLY A 55 -2.18 -11.43 9.32
C GLY A 55 -3.58 -11.36 8.71
N PHE A 56 -3.67 -11.06 7.43
CA PHE A 56 -4.96 -10.89 6.77
C PHE A 56 -5.19 -11.96 5.72
N GLU A 57 -6.40 -12.47 5.67
CA GLU A 57 -6.80 -13.45 4.66
C GLU A 57 -8.18 -13.08 4.16
N GLY A 58 -8.32 -12.89 2.85
CA GLY A 58 -9.61 -12.54 2.29
C GLY A 58 -9.48 -11.59 1.11
N GLU A 59 -10.41 -10.65 1.03
CA GLU A 59 -10.47 -9.70 -0.08
C GLU A 59 -10.13 -8.31 0.39
N ILE A 60 -9.39 -7.60 -0.43
CA ILE A 60 -9.19 -6.16 -0.26
C ILE A 60 -9.86 -5.49 -1.45
N ILE A 61 -10.82 -4.63 -1.17
CA ILE A 61 -11.51 -3.86 -2.19
C ILE A 61 -10.99 -2.43 -2.11
N TRP A 62 -10.29 -1.99 -3.14
CA TRP A 62 -9.73 -0.64 -3.18
C TRP A 62 -10.65 0.22 -4.03
N LYS A 63 -11.41 1.07 -3.38
CA LYS A 63 -12.37 1.94 -4.04
C LYS A 63 -11.71 3.23 -4.48
N GLU A 64 -12.24 3.83 -5.53
CA GLU A 64 -11.68 5.03 -6.12
C GLU A 64 -10.22 4.80 -6.52
N ALA A 65 -9.97 3.64 -7.09
CA ALA A 65 -8.60 3.24 -7.43
C ALA A 65 -7.99 4.15 -8.48
N GLU A 66 -8.80 4.67 -9.42
CA GLU A 66 -8.25 5.58 -10.43
C GLU A 66 -7.76 6.88 -9.80
N LYS A 67 -8.48 7.38 -8.80
CA LYS A 67 -8.03 8.56 -8.07
C LYS A 67 -6.71 8.26 -7.37
N SER A 68 -6.61 7.11 -6.72
CA SER A 68 -5.39 6.72 -6.01
C SER A 68 -4.22 6.54 -6.97
N LYS A 69 -4.49 6.05 -8.17
CA LYS A 69 -3.46 5.88 -9.18
C LYS A 69 -2.83 7.22 -9.54
N GLU A 70 -3.63 8.27 -9.59
CA GLU A 70 -3.12 9.60 -9.85
C GLU A 70 -2.45 10.19 -8.61
N ASP A 71 -3.11 10.06 -7.44
CA ASP A 71 -2.58 10.63 -6.21
C ASP A 71 -1.23 10.05 -5.83
N LEU A 72 -1.01 8.78 -6.12
CA LEU A 72 0.22 8.06 -5.79
C LEU A 72 1.02 7.73 -7.05
N GLY A 73 0.91 8.61 -8.04
CA GLY A 73 1.55 8.41 -9.33
C GLY A 73 2.95 8.98 -9.38
N PHE A 74 3.30 9.47 -10.57
CA PHE A 74 4.66 9.92 -10.84
C PHE A 74 5.15 10.99 -9.86
N GLU A 75 4.37 12.05 -9.66
CA GLU A 75 4.84 13.16 -8.82
C GLU A 75 5.02 12.73 -7.38
N ALA A 76 4.08 11.98 -6.82
CA ALA A 76 4.18 11.50 -5.45
C ALA A 76 5.38 10.58 -5.28
N THR A 77 5.64 9.75 -6.27
CA THR A 77 6.75 8.79 -6.22
C THR A 77 8.08 9.54 -6.29
N LYS A 78 8.15 10.55 -7.15
CA LYS A 78 9.34 11.37 -7.27
C LYS A 78 9.69 12.04 -5.95
N VAL A 79 8.69 12.63 -5.30
CA VAL A 79 8.88 13.28 -4.01
C VAL A 79 9.32 12.26 -2.96
N PHE A 80 8.72 11.08 -2.98
CA PHE A 80 9.06 10.00 -2.07
C PHE A 80 10.55 9.66 -2.14
N TYR A 81 11.07 9.47 -3.35
CA TYR A 81 12.50 9.16 -3.51
C TYR A 81 13.38 10.36 -3.19
N GLN A 82 12.97 11.56 -3.57
CA GLN A 82 13.74 12.76 -3.28
C GLN A 82 13.90 12.97 -1.77
N ASN A 83 12.84 12.69 -1.00
CA ASN A 83 12.89 12.82 0.44
C ASN A 83 13.84 11.81 1.07
N LYS A 84 13.87 10.58 0.54
CA LYS A 84 14.80 9.58 1.03
C LYS A 84 16.25 9.96 0.75
N ILE A 85 16.51 10.51 -0.42
CA ILE A 85 17.85 10.97 -0.76
C ILE A 85 18.27 12.09 0.17
N ARG A 86 17.37 13.03 0.42
CA ARG A 86 17.66 14.16 1.31
C ARG A 86 17.91 13.69 2.73
N GLN A 87 17.18 12.70 3.18
CA GLN A 87 17.33 12.16 4.52
C GLN A 87 18.68 11.46 4.69
N GLY A 88 19.13 10.74 3.64
CA GLY A 88 20.37 10.01 3.68
C GLY A 88 20.23 8.71 4.47
N LYS A 89 21.14 8.50 5.43
CA LYS A 89 21.09 7.28 6.21
C LYS A 89 19.76 7.14 6.91
N PRO A 90 19.23 5.92 7.04
CA PRO A 90 19.88 4.65 6.71
C PRO A 90 19.68 4.18 5.27
N PHE A 91 19.18 5.02 4.40
CA PHE A 91 18.88 4.63 3.03
C PHE A 91 20.14 4.59 2.17
N ASN A 92 20.17 3.65 1.23
CA ASN A 92 21.24 3.56 0.24
C ASN A 92 20.97 4.60 -0.82
N LYS A 93 21.68 5.73 -0.72
CA LYS A 93 21.43 6.87 -1.58
C LYS A 93 21.59 6.56 -3.06
N GLU A 94 22.60 5.76 -3.39
CA GLU A 94 22.86 5.42 -4.78
C GLU A 94 21.74 4.57 -5.38
N LEU A 95 21.25 3.62 -4.61
CA LEU A 95 20.15 2.79 -5.06
C LEU A 95 18.88 3.61 -5.25
N ILE A 96 18.60 4.52 -4.31
CA ILE A 96 17.42 5.37 -4.40
C ILE A 96 17.52 6.30 -5.61
N GLN A 97 18.74 6.83 -5.86
CA GLN A 97 18.96 7.68 -7.02
C GLN A 97 18.69 6.93 -8.32
N GLN A 98 19.12 5.67 -8.38
CA GLN A 98 18.86 4.85 -9.55
C GLN A 98 17.37 4.65 -9.76
N LYS A 99 16.63 4.39 -8.68
CA LYS A 99 15.19 4.21 -8.78
C LYS A 99 14.50 5.48 -9.26
N LEU A 100 14.98 6.63 -8.81
CA LEU A 100 14.44 7.90 -9.24
C LEU A 100 14.69 8.11 -10.74
N GLU A 101 15.88 7.76 -11.22
CA GLU A 101 16.20 7.88 -12.64
C GLU A 101 15.32 6.97 -13.48
N GLU A 102 15.09 5.75 -13.01
CA GLU A 102 14.21 4.82 -13.71
C GLU A 102 12.79 5.34 -13.78
N LEU A 103 12.35 5.96 -12.70
CA LEU A 103 11.02 6.56 -12.68
C LEU A 103 10.89 7.68 -13.72
N VAL A 104 11.89 8.56 -13.77
CA VAL A 104 11.90 9.68 -14.72
C VAL A 104 11.93 9.16 -16.14
N ASP A 105 12.63 8.06 -16.38
CA ASP A 105 12.73 7.45 -17.71
C ASP A 105 11.49 6.64 -18.08
N GLY A 106 10.52 6.54 -17.18
CA GLY A 106 9.26 5.87 -17.48
C GLY A 106 9.30 4.37 -17.34
N ILE A 107 10.38 3.82 -16.76
CA ILE A 107 10.50 2.37 -16.60
C ILE A 107 10.40 1.92 -15.15
N GLY A 108 10.31 2.85 -14.20
CA GLY A 108 10.17 2.52 -12.80
C GLY A 108 8.71 2.49 -12.38
N GLN A 109 8.45 1.91 -11.21
CA GLN A 109 7.10 1.81 -10.68
C GLN A 109 6.72 3.06 -9.91
N THR A 110 5.44 3.44 -9.98
CA THR A 110 4.88 4.48 -9.12
C THR A 110 4.56 3.89 -7.75
N LEU A 111 4.30 4.75 -6.78
CA LEU A 111 3.90 4.29 -5.45
C LEU A 111 2.64 3.43 -5.53
N PHE A 112 1.64 3.84 -6.33
CA PHE A 112 0.43 3.05 -6.50
C PHE A 112 0.76 1.63 -6.95
N GLU A 113 1.63 1.52 -7.97
CA GLU A 113 2.01 0.21 -8.50
C GLU A 113 2.77 -0.63 -7.48
N ILE A 114 3.62 0.02 -6.68
CA ILE A 114 4.36 -0.67 -5.63
C ILE A 114 3.38 -1.23 -4.59
N LEU A 115 2.39 -0.44 -4.18
CA LEU A 115 1.41 -0.87 -3.20
C LEU A 115 0.56 -2.03 -3.73
N ILE A 116 0.17 -1.96 -5.00
CA ILE A 116 -0.58 -3.05 -5.63
C ILE A 116 0.26 -4.32 -5.61
N GLU A 117 1.53 -4.21 -5.96
CA GLU A 117 2.41 -5.37 -5.99
C GLU A 117 2.60 -5.98 -4.61
N ILE A 118 2.71 -5.13 -3.58
CA ILE A 118 2.81 -5.63 -2.21
C ILE A 118 1.59 -6.48 -1.87
N ILE A 119 0.39 -5.97 -2.16
CA ILE A 119 -0.84 -6.71 -1.87
C ILE A 119 -0.86 -8.02 -2.64
N LYS A 120 -0.52 -7.98 -3.92
CA LYS A 120 -0.58 -9.17 -4.76
C LYS A 120 0.45 -10.22 -4.40
N SER A 121 1.50 -9.83 -3.68
CA SER A 121 2.51 -10.80 -3.25
C SER A 121 2.00 -11.72 -2.15
N HIS A 122 0.86 -11.40 -1.56
CA HIS A 122 0.26 -12.23 -0.51
C HIS A 122 -0.79 -13.13 -1.14
N SER A 123 -0.49 -14.42 -1.23
CA SER A 123 -1.34 -15.37 -1.97
C SER A 123 -2.71 -15.57 -1.36
N ASN A 124 -2.87 -15.24 -0.07
CA ASN A 124 -4.15 -15.41 0.61
C ASN A 124 -5.06 -14.19 0.46
N ILE A 125 -4.63 -13.20 -0.31
CA ILE A 125 -5.40 -11.96 -0.48
C ILE A 125 -5.83 -11.83 -1.93
N LYS A 126 -7.12 -11.54 -2.13
CA LYS A 126 -7.65 -11.21 -3.44
C LYS A 126 -7.85 -9.71 -3.48
N LEU A 127 -7.24 -9.05 -4.46
CA LEU A 127 -7.37 -7.59 -4.61
C LEU A 127 -8.39 -7.27 -5.68
N ILE A 128 -9.32 -6.40 -5.35
CA ILE A 128 -10.33 -5.91 -6.27
C ILE A 128 -10.20 -4.40 -6.35
N LEU A 129 -10.00 -3.88 -7.55
CA LEU A 129 -9.92 -2.43 -7.77
C LEU A 129 -11.26 -1.94 -8.29
N GLU A 130 -11.80 -0.90 -7.67
CA GLU A 130 -13.09 -0.34 -8.10
C GLU A 130 -13.02 1.15 -8.38
#